data_60c84f87bcccc1c24e094d4cdf649848
#
_entry.id   60c84f87bcccc1c24e094d4cdf649848
#
_cell.length_a   1.000
_cell.length_b   1.000
_cell.length_c   1.000
_cell.angle_alpha   90.00
_cell.angle_beta   90.00
_cell.angle_gamma   90.00
#
_symmetry.space_group_name_H-M   'P 1'
#
loop_
_entity.id
_entity.type
_entity.pdbx_description
1 polymer ?
#
loop_
_entity_poly.entity_id
_entity_poly.type
_entity_poly.pdbx_seq_one_letter_code
_entity_poly.pdbx_strand_id
1 'polypeptide(L)'
;MKYLIKTPGRTGSHIITSYLNNNNIEHVHCQELWIPDDPTNWVFINSKRHNWWNLVCSRVVTSHTKEYGPYTSQELSITTDIEYLLDSFAYTKFRYDLHDAQQNNYNWGKSVTIYHENMLDDINTLKQIGDFDTSVALSGYYTSPYMFSDVIVDHDNLKIEFENIIKDLV
;
A
#
# COMPACT_ATOMS: atom_id res chain seq x y z
N MET A 1 18.62 -4.93 14.37
CA MET A 1 17.94 -3.76 13.77
C MET A 1 16.47 -4.10 13.68
N LYS A 2 15.57 -3.21 14.07
CA LYS A 2 14.11 -3.41 14.01
C LYS A 2 13.55 -2.76 12.77
N TYR A 3 12.37 -3.16 12.33
CA TYR A 3 11.77 -2.70 11.08
C TYR A 3 10.42 -2.05 11.35
N LEU A 4 10.20 -0.87 10.78
CA LEU A 4 8.95 -0.11 10.86
C LEU A 4 8.38 0.06 9.46
N ILE A 5 7.20 -0.52 9.21
CA ILE A 5 6.50 -0.40 7.94
C ILE A 5 5.43 0.68 8.09
N LYS A 6 5.56 1.76 7.33
CA LYS A 6 4.58 2.83 7.21
C LYS A 6 3.80 2.68 5.92
N THR A 7 2.49 2.72 6.04
CA THR A 7 1.58 2.54 4.91
C THR A 7 0.23 3.21 5.20
N PRO A 8 -0.38 3.89 4.23
CA PRO A 8 -1.79 4.32 4.36
C PRO A 8 -2.78 3.16 4.15
N GLY A 9 -2.29 1.94 3.92
CA GLY A 9 -3.07 0.77 3.53
C GLY A 9 -3.18 0.61 2.01
N ARG A 10 -3.43 -0.61 1.56
CA ARG A 10 -3.60 -1.01 0.14
C ARG A 10 -2.38 -0.77 -0.76
N THR A 11 -1.20 -0.72 -0.19
CA THR A 11 0.09 -0.48 -0.88
C THR A 11 0.95 -1.75 -0.99
N GLY A 12 0.35 -2.94 -0.78
CA GLY A 12 1.08 -4.21 -0.82
C GLY A 12 1.96 -4.47 0.40
N SER A 13 1.74 -3.77 1.50
CA SER A 13 2.52 -3.97 2.74
C SER A 13 2.48 -5.40 3.28
N HIS A 14 1.47 -6.20 2.90
CA HIS A 14 1.43 -7.64 3.23
C HIS A 14 2.56 -8.43 2.59
N ILE A 15 3.03 -8.06 1.40
CA ILE A 15 4.20 -8.69 0.76
C ILE A 15 5.44 -8.40 1.62
N ILE A 16 5.58 -7.15 2.07
CA ILE A 16 6.69 -6.73 2.93
C ILE A 16 6.66 -7.46 4.27
N THR A 17 5.48 -7.54 4.91
CA THR A 17 5.32 -8.27 6.18
C THR A 17 5.59 -9.76 6.01
N SER A 18 5.14 -10.38 4.91
CA SER A 18 5.44 -11.79 4.61
C SER A 18 6.94 -12.01 4.42
N TYR A 19 7.63 -11.12 3.71
CA TYR A 19 9.06 -11.16 3.53
C TYR A 19 9.83 -11.13 4.85
N LEU A 20 9.44 -10.22 5.75
CA LEU A 20 10.08 -10.10 7.06
C LEU A 20 9.75 -11.30 7.96
N ASN A 21 8.46 -11.71 8.04
CA ASN A 21 8.01 -12.84 8.85
C ASN A 21 8.70 -14.15 8.44
N ASN A 22 8.76 -14.44 7.15
CA ASN A 22 9.34 -15.67 6.64
C ASN A 22 10.87 -15.76 6.86
N ASN A 23 11.49 -14.61 7.08
CA ASN A 23 12.89 -14.51 7.47
C ASN A 23 13.09 -14.32 8.99
N ASN A 24 12.04 -14.47 9.80
CA ASN A 24 12.06 -14.32 11.27
C ASN A 24 12.55 -12.93 11.72
N ILE A 25 12.21 -11.88 10.97
CA ILE A 25 12.62 -10.50 11.25
C ILE A 25 11.54 -9.78 12.05
N GLU A 26 11.91 -9.29 13.25
CA GLU A 26 11.03 -8.48 14.10
C GLU A 26 10.66 -7.15 13.40
N HIS A 27 9.37 -6.88 13.30
CA HIS A 27 8.90 -5.64 12.68
C HIS A 27 7.60 -5.12 13.32
N VAL A 28 7.35 -3.83 13.11
CA VAL A 28 6.09 -3.16 13.45
C VAL A 28 5.44 -2.69 12.17
N HIS A 29 4.20 -3.13 11.95
CA HIS A 29 3.36 -2.67 10.85
C HIS A 29 2.39 -1.62 11.40
N CYS A 30 2.65 -0.35 11.09
CA CYS A 30 1.94 0.77 11.67
C CYS A 30 1.44 1.71 10.57
N GLN A 31 0.14 1.96 10.58
CA GLN A 31 -0.51 2.97 9.71
C GLN A 31 -0.57 4.35 10.38
N GLU A 32 -0.18 4.45 11.66
CA GLU A 32 -0.31 5.63 12.49
C GLU A 32 0.98 6.47 12.54
N LEU A 33 0.94 7.55 13.32
CA LEU A 33 2.00 8.53 13.46
C LEU A 33 3.13 8.12 14.41
N TRP A 34 3.10 6.91 14.90
CA TRP A 34 4.08 6.45 15.88
C TRP A 34 5.51 6.47 15.32
N ILE A 35 6.43 7.02 16.09
CA ILE A 35 7.87 7.05 15.83
C ILE A 35 8.55 6.44 17.07
N PRO A 36 9.53 5.54 16.91
CA PRO A 36 10.30 5.02 18.04
C PRO A 36 11.16 6.11 18.68
N ASP A 37 11.43 5.98 19.97
CA ASP A 37 12.25 6.95 20.73
C ASP A 37 13.69 7.07 20.17
N ASP A 38 14.24 5.97 19.67
CA ASP A 38 15.53 5.93 19.00
C ASP A 38 15.41 5.38 17.57
N PRO A 39 15.16 6.22 16.56
CA PRO A 39 15.03 5.81 15.16
C PRO A 39 16.32 5.24 14.55
N THR A 40 17.50 5.55 15.11
CA THR A 40 18.79 5.10 14.55
C THR A 40 18.95 3.57 14.54
N ASN A 41 18.22 2.87 15.38
CA ASN A 41 18.20 1.41 15.47
C ASN A 41 17.12 0.75 14.60
N TRP A 42 16.42 1.54 13.77
CA TRP A 42 15.31 1.06 12.95
C TRP A 42 15.57 1.22 11.46
N VAL A 43 15.01 0.29 10.69
CA VAL A 43 14.83 0.44 9.24
C VAL A 43 13.40 0.97 9.01
N PHE A 44 13.31 2.16 8.45
CA PHE A 44 12.03 2.76 8.05
C PHE A 44 11.66 2.29 6.64
N ILE A 45 10.48 1.70 6.48
CA ILE A 45 9.97 1.24 5.19
C ILE A 45 8.72 2.04 4.87
N ASN A 46 8.81 2.89 3.84
CA ASN A 46 7.68 3.65 3.32
C ASN A 46 7.03 2.87 2.17
N SER A 47 5.89 2.26 2.43
CA SER A 47 5.18 1.46 1.42
C SER A 47 4.20 2.31 0.65
N LYS A 48 4.39 2.42 -0.67
CA LYS A 48 3.61 3.26 -1.57
C LYS A 48 3.04 2.49 -2.76
N ARG A 49 2.22 3.15 -3.55
CA ARG A 49 1.67 2.70 -4.83
C ARG A 49 1.68 3.86 -5.81
N HIS A 50 2.13 3.61 -7.04
CA HIS A 50 2.13 4.61 -8.11
C HIS A 50 0.74 4.81 -8.71
N ASN A 51 0.03 3.71 -8.92
CA ASN A 51 -1.28 3.73 -9.56
C ASN A 51 -2.36 4.17 -8.57
N TRP A 52 -2.67 5.47 -8.57
CA TRP A 52 -3.68 6.08 -7.70
C TRP A 52 -5.07 5.50 -7.94
N TRP A 53 -5.46 5.27 -9.20
CA TRP A 53 -6.75 4.68 -9.54
C TRP A 53 -6.92 3.30 -8.89
N ASN A 54 -5.96 2.42 -9.10
CA ASN A 54 -6.00 1.09 -8.49
C ASN A 54 -5.99 1.13 -6.97
N LEU A 55 -5.34 2.12 -6.37
CA LEU A 55 -5.31 2.29 -4.93
C LEU A 55 -6.69 2.68 -4.39
N VAL A 56 -7.33 3.70 -4.97
CA VAL A 56 -8.66 4.13 -4.51
C VAL A 56 -9.72 3.06 -4.77
N CYS A 57 -9.70 2.39 -5.92
CA CYS A 57 -10.59 1.26 -6.20
C CYS A 57 -10.43 0.14 -5.16
N SER A 58 -9.20 -0.22 -4.82
CA SER A 58 -8.93 -1.22 -3.78
C SER A 58 -9.47 -0.82 -2.42
N ARG A 59 -9.51 0.48 -2.10
CA ARG A 59 -10.12 0.99 -0.85
C ARG A 59 -11.64 0.92 -0.90
N VAL A 60 -12.25 1.31 -2.03
CA VAL A 60 -13.70 1.18 -2.27
C VAL A 60 -14.15 -0.25 -2.03
N VAL A 61 -13.51 -1.21 -2.70
CA VAL A 61 -13.86 -2.63 -2.55
C VAL A 61 -13.70 -3.09 -1.10
N THR A 62 -12.59 -2.76 -0.44
CA THR A 62 -12.35 -3.15 0.94
C THR A 62 -13.39 -2.54 1.90
N SER A 63 -13.80 -1.30 1.68
CA SER A 63 -14.81 -0.65 2.53
C SER A 63 -16.18 -1.30 2.41
N HIS A 64 -16.53 -1.82 1.22
CA HIS A 64 -17.80 -2.52 0.98
C HIS A 64 -17.79 -3.96 1.48
N THR A 65 -16.72 -4.70 1.20
CA THR A 65 -16.62 -6.11 1.60
C THR A 65 -16.22 -6.30 3.06
N LYS A 66 -15.57 -5.29 3.66
CA LYS A 66 -14.87 -5.36 4.96
C LYS A 66 -13.81 -6.47 5.00
N GLU A 67 -13.39 -6.95 3.85
CA GLU A 67 -12.40 -8.01 3.69
C GLU A 67 -11.05 -7.40 3.30
N TYR A 68 -9.99 -7.81 3.98
CA TYR A 68 -8.61 -7.39 3.74
C TYR A 68 -7.78 -8.51 3.09
N GLY A 69 -8.40 -9.64 2.77
CA GLY A 69 -7.77 -10.86 2.26
C GLY A 69 -8.38 -11.35 0.93
N PRO A 70 -8.17 -12.62 0.60
CA PRO A 70 -8.69 -13.20 -0.64
C PRO A 70 -10.22 -13.10 -0.62
N TYR A 71 -10.71 -12.36 -1.58
CA TYR A 71 -12.15 -12.20 -1.75
C TYR A 71 -12.75 -13.50 -2.25
N THR A 72 -13.77 -14.00 -1.57
CA THR A 72 -14.60 -15.08 -2.09
C THR A 72 -15.34 -14.59 -3.32
N SER A 73 -15.54 -15.47 -4.30
CA SER A 73 -16.18 -15.23 -5.61
C SER A 73 -17.68 -14.89 -5.51
N GLN A 74 -18.04 -13.85 -4.76
CA GLN A 74 -19.38 -13.28 -4.83
C GLN A 74 -19.43 -12.31 -6.02
N GLU A 75 -20.52 -12.31 -6.74
CA GLU A 75 -20.82 -11.28 -7.72
C GLU A 75 -20.95 -9.94 -6.98
N LEU A 76 -19.85 -9.15 -6.99
CA LEU A 76 -19.84 -7.83 -6.38
C LEU A 76 -20.29 -6.81 -7.42
N SER A 77 -21.25 -5.99 -7.04
CA SER A 77 -21.64 -4.80 -7.80
C SER A 77 -21.61 -3.61 -6.84
N ILE A 78 -20.55 -2.80 -6.94
CA ILE A 78 -20.30 -1.71 -6.01
C ILE A 78 -20.60 -0.39 -6.71
N THR A 79 -21.56 0.35 -6.18
CA THR A 79 -21.80 1.74 -6.57
C THR A 79 -20.97 2.66 -5.69
N THR A 80 -20.22 3.54 -6.31
CA THR A 80 -19.46 4.60 -5.65
C THR A 80 -19.58 5.88 -6.48
N ASP A 81 -19.15 6.99 -5.95
CA ASP A 81 -19.15 8.27 -6.62
C ASP A 81 -17.75 8.91 -6.62
N ILE A 82 -17.61 9.96 -7.41
CA ILE A 82 -16.34 10.67 -7.56
C ILE A 82 -15.90 11.33 -6.25
N GLU A 83 -16.84 11.81 -5.43
CA GLU A 83 -16.55 12.47 -4.17
C GLU A 83 -15.86 11.50 -3.20
N TYR A 84 -16.39 10.29 -3.04
CA TYR A 84 -15.77 9.25 -2.21
C TYR A 84 -14.37 8.85 -2.71
N LEU A 85 -14.18 8.77 -4.03
CA LEU A 85 -12.87 8.47 -4.63
C LEU A 85 -11.85 9.57 -4.35
N LEU A 86 -12.26 10.85 -4.47
CA LEU A 86 -11.42 12.00 -4.17
C LEU A 86 -11.08 12.12 -2.68
N ASP A 87 -12.02 11.85 -1.78
CA ASP A 87 -11.76 11.79 -0.34
C ASP A 87 -10.75 10.69 -0.01
N SER A 88 -10.90 9.52 -0.63
CA SER A 88 -9.96 8.41 -0.48
C SER A 88 -8.56 8.75 -0.98
N PHE A 89 -8.47 9.48 -2.11
CA PHE A 89 -7.22 10.01 -2.65
C PHE A 89 -6.58 11.02 -1.70
N ALA A 90 -7.35 12.04 -1.28
CA ALA A 90 -6.86 13.11 -0.40
C ALA A 90 -6.32 12.53 0.93
N TYR A 91 -7.05 11.60 1.54
CA TYR A 91 -6.61 10.89 2.72
C TYR A 91 -5.28 10.16 2.49
N THR A 92 -5.16 9.43 1.38
CA THR A 92 -3.96 8.65 1.08
C THR A 92 -2.77 9.55 0.78
N LYS A 93 -2.99 10.64 0.02
CA LYS A 93 -1.95 11.63 -0.28
C LYS A 93 -1.44 12.29 1.00
N PHE A 94 -2.33 12.72 1.89
CA PHE A 94 -1.95 13.26 3.20
C PHE A 94 -1.06 12.27 3.98
N ARG A 95 -1.40 10.97 3.97
CA ARG A 95 -0.60 9.94 4.65
C ARG A 95 0.76 9.73 3.99
N TYR A 96 0.85 9.82 2.67
CA TYR A 96 2.13 9.74 1.97
C TYR A 96 3.02 10.94 2.33
N ASP A 97 2.48 12.16 2.27
CA ASP A 97 3.22 13.37 2.60
C ASP A 97 3.75 13.31 4.05
N LEU A 98 2.94 12.78 4.96
CA LEU A 98 3.31 12.59 6.35
C LEU A 98 4.42 11.55 6.53
N HIS A 99 4.32 10.39 5.84
CA HIS A 99 5.35 9.35 5.91
C HIS A 99 6.65 9.82 5.27
N ASP A 100 6.59 10.62 4.20
CA ASP A 100 7.76 11.26 3.60
C ASP A 100 8.42 12.25 4.56
N ALA A 101 7.63 13.07 5.24
CA ALA A 101 8.12 13.96 6.27
C ALA A 101 8.79 13.18 7.42
N GLN A 102 8.20 12.08 7.87
CA GLN A 102 8.80 11.22 8.88
C GLN A 102 10.09 10.56 8.39
N GLN A 103 10.12 10.11 7.13
CA GLN A 103 11.31 9.53 6.52
C GLN A 103 12.48 10.52 6.48
N ASN A 104 12.19 11.79 6.19
CA ASN A 104 13.21 12.82 5.98
C ASN A 104 13.62 13.56 7.27
N ASN A 105 12.73 13.66 8.26
CA ASN A 105 12.97 14.48 9.46
C ASN A 105 13.60 13.71 10.62
N TYR A 106 13.69 12.39 10.54
CA TYR A 106 14.28 11.56 11.57
C TYR A 106 15.54 10.85 11.06
N ASN A 107 16.53 10.69 11.95
CA ASN A 107 17.77 9.99 11.64
C ASN A 107 17.58 8.47 11.78
N TRP A 108 17.03 7.84 10.74
CA TRP A 108 16.84 6.38 10.70
C TRP A 108 18.17 5.65 10.49
N GLY A 109 18.33 4.47 11.09
CA GLY A 109 19.47 3.60 10.78
C GLY A 109 19.54 3.24 9.30
N LYS A 110 18.37 3.07 8.68
CA LYS A 110 18.17 2.97 7.23
C LYS A 110 16.75 3.43 6.90
N SER A 111 16.57 4.02 5.72
CA SER A 111 15.23 4.28 5.19
C SER A 111 15.11 3.85 3.74
N VAL A 112 13.94 3.34 3.35
CA VAL A 112 13.65 2.88 1.99
C VAL A 112 12.20 3.13 1.64
N THR A 113 11.95 3.56 0.40
CA THR A 113 10.59 3.62 -0.18
C THR A 113 10.41 2.43 -1.12
N ILE A 114 9.36 1.65 -0.89
CA ILE A 114 9.02 0.48 -1.72
C ILE A 114 7.67 0.72 -2.37
N TYR A 115 7.63 0.63 -3.69
CA TYR A 115 6.40 0.73 -4.47
C TYR A 115 5.84 -0.67 -4.75
N HIS A 116 4.52 -0.80 -4.60
CA HIS A 116 3.80 -2.06 -4.83
C HIS A 116 4.07 -2.63 -6.22
N GLU A 117 4.00 -1.79 -7.24
CA GLU A 117 4.20 -2.19 -8.63
C GLU A 117 5.60 -2.77 -8.83
N ASN A 118 6.63 -2.13 -8.27
CA ASN A 118 8.01 -2.62 -8.38
C ASN A 118 8.20 -4.00 -7.72
N MET A 119 7.49 -4.29 -6.62
CA MET A 119 7.52 -5.61 -5.99
C MET A 119 6.87 -6.69 -6.85
N LEU A 120 5.84 -6.32 -7.64
CA LEU A 120 5.18 -7.27 -8.55
C LEU A 120 6.04 -7.57 -9.79
N ASP A 121 6.72 -6.56 -10.31
CA ASP A 121 7.58 -6.69 -11.48
C ASP A 121 8.89 -7.42 -11.14
N ASP A 122 9.48 -7.13 -9.99
CA ASP A 122 10.68 -7.80 -9.47
C ASP A 122 10.65 -7.90 -7.94
N ILE A 123 10.42 -9.10 -7.44
CA ILE A 123 10.39 -9.39 -6.01
C ILE A 123 11.73 -9.07 -5.32
N ASN A 124 12.86 -9.08 -6.05
CA ASN A 124 14.16 -8.71 -5.50
C ASN A 124 14.23 -7.23 -5.07
N THR A 125 13.26 -6.39 -5.48
CA THR A 125 13.08 -5.05 -4.93
C THR A 125 13.02 -5.05 -3.39
N LEU A 126 12.51 -6.12 -2.79
CA LEU A 126 12.48 -6.30 -1.33
C LEU A 126 13.88 -6.38 -0.70
N LYS A 127 14.91 -6.77 -1.45
CA LYS A 127 16.29 -6.78 -0.96
C LYS A 127 16.83 -5.39 -0.63
N GLN A 128 16.17 -4.32 -1.09
CA GLN A 128 16.45 -2.97 -0.63
C GLN A 128 16.19 -2.80 0.88
N ILE A 129 15.28 -3.59 1.45
CA ILE A 129 14.98 -3.61 2.90
C ILE A 129 16.13 -4.29 3.67
N GLY A 130 16.53 -5.48 3.19
CA GLY A 130 17.60 -6.30 3.71
C GLY A 130 17.82 -7.49 2.78
N ASP A 131 19.01 -8.02 2.71
CA ASP A 131 19.34 -9.14 1.83
C ASP A 131 18.92 -10.48 2.46
N PHE A 132 17.61 -10.74 2.43
CA PHE A 132 16.98 -11.95 2.95
C PHE A 132 16.45 -12.83 1.81
N ASP A 133 16.01 -14.05 2.14
CA ASP A 133 15.38 -14.96 1.18
C ASP A 133 14.03 -14.40 0.71
N THR A 134 13.88 -14.21 -0.60
CA THR A 134 12.65 -13.72 -1.24
C THR A 134 11.72 -14.85 -1.71
N SER A 135 12.16 -16.12 -1.66
CA SER A 135 11.45 -17.26 -2.25
C SER A 135 10.02 -17.46 -1.71
N VAL A 136 9.77 -17.01 -0.48
CA VAL A 136 8.48 -17.15 0.21
C VAL A 136 7.73 -15.83 0.39
N ALA A 137 8.28 -14.70 -0.10
CA ALA A 137 7.69 -13.38 0.11
C ALA A 137 6.27 -13.24 -0.46
N LEU A 138 5.96 -13.96 -1.54
CA LEU A 138 4.65 -13.96 -2.18
C LEU A 138 3.68 -15.01 -1.63
N SER A 139 4.09 -15.87 -0.70
CA SER A 139 3.26 -16.98 -0.22
C SER A 139 1.95 -16.54 0.46
N GLY A 140 1.86 -15.31 0.92
CA GLY A 140 0.64 -14.70 1.48
C GLY A 140 0.05 -13.60 0.59
N TYR A 141 0.52 -13.47 -0.65
CA TYR A 141 0.03 -12.45 -1.55
C TYR A 141 -1.19 -12.94 -2.32
N TYR A 142 -2.28 -12.23 -2.16
CA TYR A 142 -3.52 -12.49 -2.88
C TYR A 142 -3.73 -11.39 -3.92
N THR A 143 -3.72 -11.77 -5.19
CA THR A 143 -4.25 -10.89 -6.24
C THR A 143 -5.77 -10.81 -6.10
N SER A 144 -6.34 -9.67 -6.39
CA SER A 144 -7.80 -9.57 -6.51
C SER A 144 -8.27 -10.57 -7.56
N PRO A 145 -9.27 -11.43 -7.27
CA PRO A 145 -9.78 -12.43 -8.22
C PRO A 145 -10.59 -11.78 -9.36
N TYR A 146 -10.78 -10.48 -9.34
CA TYR A 146 -11.57 -9.71 -10.32
C TYR A 146 -10.85 -8.42 -10.70
N MET A 147 -11.18 -7.92 -11.88
CA MET A 147 -10.82 -6.57 -12.30
C MET A 147 -11.75 -5.56 -11.62
N PHE A 148 -11.26 -4.36 -11.31
CA PHE A 148 -12.13 -3.32 -10.72
C PHE A 148 -13.26 -2.92 -11.67
N SER A 149 -13.04 -2.99 -12.98
CA SER A 149 -14.07 -2.81 -14.02
C SER A 149 -15.24 -3.78 -13.92
N ASP A 150 -15.03 -4.97 -13.34
CA ASP A 150 -16.06 -5.99 -13.24
C ASP A 150 -16.95 -5.80 -12.01
N VAL A 151 -16.49 -5.03 -11.03
CA VAL A 151 -17.17 -4.89 -9.73
C VAL A 151 -17.61 -3.47 -9.40
N ILE A 152 -16.98 -2.44 -9.99
CA ILE A 152 -17.35 -1.04 -9.77
C ILE A 152 -18.26 -0.58 -10.92
N VAL A 153 -19.47 -0.18 -10.56
CA VAL A 153 -20.43 0.37 -11.52
C VAL A 153 -19.89 1.68 -12.09
N ASP A 154 -20.03 1.85 -13.41
CA ASP A 154 -19.56 3.04 -14.17
C ASP A 154 -18.04 3.31 -14.04
N HIS A 155 -17.26 2.25 -13.85
CA HIS A 155 -15.82 2.28 -13.60
C HIS A 155 -15.05 3.19 -14.56
N ASP A 156 -15.29 3.09 -15.88
CA ASP A 156 -14.47 3.79 -16.88
C ASP A 156 -14.74 5.30 -16.89
N ASN A 157 -15.99 5.73 -16.70
CA ASN A 157 -16.34 7.13 -16.61
C ASN A 157 -15.76 7.75 -15.32
N LEU A 158 -15.94 7.05 -14.19
CA LEU A 158 -15.36 7.46 -12.90
C LEU A 158 -13.83 7.57 -12.97
N LYS A 159 -13.18 6.65 -13.69
CA LYS A 159 -11.72 6.69 -13.88
C LYS A 159 -11.29 7.93 -14.65
N ILE A 160 -11.94 8.23 -15.78
CA ILE A 160 -11.63 9.39 -16.61
C ILE A 160 -11.81 10.68 -15.80
N GLU A 161 -12.93 10.80 -15.08
CA GLU A 161 -13.22 11.95 -14.26
C GLU A 161 -12.18 12.11 -13.13
N PHE A 162 -11.90 11.04 -12.40
CA PHE A 162 -10.90 11.02 -11.33
C PHE A 162 -9.52 11.46 -11.81
N GLU A 163 -9.00 10.81 -12.88
CA GLU A 163 -7.68 11.11 -13.44
C GLU A 163 -7.58 12.56 -13.94
N ASN A 164 -8.67 13.10 -14.51
CA ASN A 164 -8.70 14.51 -14.93
C ASN A 164 -8.62 15.48 -13.75
N ILE A 165 -9.21 15.14 -12.61
CA ILE A 165 -9.19 16.01 -11.43
C ILE A 165 -7.82 15.95 -10.74
N ILE A 166 -7.23 14.75 -10.59
CA ILE A 166 -5.99 14.61 -9.79
C ILE A 166 -4.71 14.95 -10.56
N LYS A 167 -4.76 15.05 -11.89
CA LYS A 167 -3.55 15.22 -12.75
C LYS A 167 -2.62 16.37 -12.35
N ASP A 168 -3.18 17.44 -11.74
CA ASP A 168 -2.42 18.60 -11.32
C ASP A 168 -2.06 18.55 -9.82
N LEU A 169 -2.43 17.45 -9.12
CA LEU A 169 -2.23 17.24 -7.68
C LEU A 169 -1.14 16.21 -7.36
N VAL A 170 -0.66 15.49 -8.37
CA VAL A 170 0.30 14.37 -8.24
C VAL A 170 1.57 14.59 -9.01
#